data_f256a179f79788fff6c922e5400c1429
#
_entry.id   f256a179f79788fff6c922e5400c1429
#
_cell.length_a   1.000
_cell.length_b   1.000
_cell.length_c   1.000
_cell.angle_alpha   90.00
_cell.angle_beta   90.00
_cell.angle_gamma   90.00
#
_symmetry.space_group_name_H-M   'P 1'
#
loop_
_entity.id
_entity.type
_entity.pdbx_description
1 polymer ?
#
loop_
_entity_poly.entity_id
_entity_poly.type
_entity_poly.pdbx_seq_one_letter_code
_entity_poly.pdbx_strand_id
1 'polypeptide(L)'
;MRRYGLTKTICPWLMYSNFVWFCQVEKIHIFCESTKDTDVINAQNLREDWKLHFHFHGRRMRYKDAFQYASNHLLRRNVMIMNADCYVDKGFEQLDESILNRKTMYALTRHETPENVRLCNGRDFCGPRATYIGSHDAFLFRLLVPLPSQLLDSIDYRPNIVGIERVLIFNFQKYGRFEIKNPCKILYIVHHHCSRVRNIEERSIQGQRIDRYLNITNRRRGKFHMPKFSGLWCNYFALFFGIYYSG
;
A
#
# COMPACT_ATOMS: atom_id res chain seq x y z
N MET A 1 3.41 31.81 1.84
CA MET A 1 4.02 30.51 1.48
C MET A 1 4.41 29.80 2.77
N ARG A 2 3.61 28.86 3.25
CA ARG A 2 3.93 28.07 4.46
C ARG A 2 4.57 26.77 3.99
N ARG A 3 5.88 26.63 4.20
CA ARG A 3 6.61 25.37 4.04
C ARG A 3 6.14 24.39 5.12
N TYR A 4 5.08 23.63 4.85
CA TYR A 4 4.71 22.51 5.71
C TYR A 4 5.56 21.30 5.31
N GLY A 5 6.48 21.03 6.13
CA GLY A 5 7.33 19.92 6.46
C GLY A 5 7.14 18.58 5.74
N LEU A 6 7.64 18.49 4.52
CA LEU A 6 7.92 17.23 3.80
C LEU A 6 8.82 16.28 4.62
N THR A 7 9.71 16.84 5.43
CA THR A 7 10.67 16.11 6.26
C THR A 7 10.04 15.17 7.28
N LYS A 8 8.78 15.40 7.70
CA LYS A 8 8.12 14.56 8.71
C LYS A 8 7.39 13.35 8.14
N THR A 9 7.04 13.31 6.85
CA THR A 9 6.17 12.29 6.28
C THR A 9 6.94 11.08 5.73
N ILE A 10 8.12 11.29 5.18
CA ILE A 10 8.91 10.21 4.54
C ILE A 10 9.90 9.57 5.52
N CYS A 11 10.39 10.33 6.50
CA CYS A 11 11.49 9.92 7.36
C CYS A 11 11.18 9.09 8.61
N PRO A 12 9.99 9.15 9.23
CA PRO A 12 9.85 8.50 10.52
C PRO A 12 10.13 6.99 10.46
N TRP A 13 9.69 6.31 9.44
CA TRP A 13 9.87 4.86 9.40
C TRP A 13 11.22 4.41 8.84
N LEU A 14 11.89 5.22 8.01
CA LEU A 14 13.31 5.00 7.69
C LEU A 14 14.21 5.24 8.92
N MET A 15 13.76 6.09 9.87
CA MET A 15 14.47 6.37 11.13
C MET A 15 14.03 5.48 12.30
N TYR A 16 12.74 5.06 12.34
CA TYR A 16 12.18 4.28 13.46
C TYR A 16 12.17 2.78 13.23
N SER A 17 12.48 2.30 12.01
CA SER A 17 12.60 0.87 11.79
C SER A 17 13.75 0.34 12.63
N ASN A 18 13.42 -0.28 13.77
CA ASN A 18 14.36 -1.02 14.56
C ASN A 18 15.19 -1.92 13.63
N PHE A 19 16.49 -1.95 13.79
CA PHE A 19 17.53 -2.60 12.99
C PHE A 19 17.16 -4.02 12.47
N VAL A 20 16.30 -4.72 13.18
CA VAL A 20 15.84 -6.08 12.86
C VAL A 20 14.99 -6.13 11.59
N TRP A 21 14.14 -5.11 11.33
CA TRP A 21 13.21 -5.08 10.18
C TRP A 21 13.90 -4.74 8.87
N PHE A 22 14.90 -3.89 8.91
CA PHE A 22 15.66 -3.51 7.73
C PHE A 22 16.45 -4.68 7.13
N CYS A 23 16.84 -5.68 7.93
CA CYS A 23 17.54 -6.87 7.45
C CYS A 23 16.64 -7.76 6.56
N GLN A 24 15.32 -7.72 6.72
CA GLN A 24 14.37 -8.54 5.96
C GLN A 24 13.98 -7.94 4.61
N VAL A 25 14.18 -6.63 4.41
CA VAL A 25 13.88 -5.95 3.14
C VAL A 25 15.12 -5.97 2.27
N GLU A 26 15.04 -6.64 1.12
CA GLU A 26 16.13 -6.72 0.15
C GLU A 26 16.26 -5.41 -0.64
N LYS A 27 15.15 -4.88 -1.16
CA LYS A 27 15.09 -3.68 -1.99
C LYS A 27 13.86 -2.85 -1.73
N ILE A 28 14.00 -1.53 -1.85
CA ILE A 28 12.92 -0.55 -1.75
C ILE A 28 12.84 0.19 -3.08
N HIS A 29 11.75 0.00 -3.80
CA HIS A 29 11.50 0.67 -5.07
C HIS A 29 10.60 1.89 -4.83
N ILE A 30 11.09 3.08 -5.17
CA ILE A 30 10.39 4.35 -4.96
C ILE A 30 10.05 4.95 -6.31
N PHE A 31 8.76 5.12 -6.58
CA PHE A 31 8.26 5.76 -7.79
C PHE A 31 8.14 7.27 -7.56
N CYS A 32 8.98 8.03 -8.24
CA CYS A 32 9.08 9.48 -8.11
C CYS A 32 8.34 10.18 -9.26
N GLU A 33 7.58 11.23 -8.95
CA GLU A 33 7.00 12.10 -9.96
C GLU A 33 8.08 12.99 -10.59
N SER A 34 9.08 13.39 -9.79
CA SER A 34 10.16 14.31 -10.18
C SER A 34 11.47 14.01 -9.45
N THR A 35 12.55 14.63 -9.89
CA THR A 35 13.86 14.58 -9.20
C THR A 35 13.83 15.20 -7.81
N LYS A 36 12.91 16.14 -7.55
CA LYS A 36 12.74 16.74 -6.22
C LYS A 36 12.39 15.72 -5.16
N ASP A 37 11.72 14.63 -5.53
CA ASP A 37 11.37 13.55 -4.62
C ASP A 37 12.63 12.81 -4.14
N THR A 38 13.58 12.57 -5.05
CA THR A 38 14.86 11.95 -4.70
C THR A 38 15.74 12.87 -3.85
N ASP A 39 15.76 14.18 -4.14
CA ASP A 39 16.54 15.14 -3.38
C ASP A 39 16.10 15.17 -1.92
N VAL A 40 14.79 15.12 -1.66
CA VAL A 40 14.23 15.07 -0.32
C VAL A 40 14.66 13.81 0.44
N ILE A 41 14.70 12.65 -0.23
CA ILE A 41 15.10 11.39 0.40
C ILE A 41 16.60 11.36 0.64
N ASN A 42 17.41 11.75 -0.35
CA ASN A 42 18.87 11.78 -0.24
C ASN A 42 19.35 12.73 0.87
N ALA A 43 18.63 13.85 1.07
CA ALA A 43 18.93 14.78 2.14
C ALA A 43 18.79 14.19 3.57
N GLN A 44 18.21 12.99 3.70
CA GLN A 44 18.03 12.32 5.00
C GLN A 44 19.25 11.50 5.44
N ASN A 45 20.26 11.33 4.60
CA ASN A 45 21.50 10.57 4.90
C ASN A 45 21.20 9.17 5.50
N LEU A 46 20.36 8.39 4.82
CA LEU A 46 19.93 7.10 5.30
C LEU A 46 21.09 6.10 5.30
N ARG A 47 21.22 5.30 6.38
CA ARG A 47 22.32 4.31 6.53
C ARG A 47 22.33 3.23 5.45
N GLU A 48 21.17 2.89 4.90
CA GLU A 48 21.00 1.80 3.94
C GLU A 48 20.43 2.31 2.61
N ASP A 49 20.94 3.45 2.13
CA ASP A 49 20.58 4.07 0.86
C ASP A 49 20.77 3.13 -0.34
N TRP A 50 21.74 2.21 -0.26
CA TRP A 50 21.99 1.18 -1.26
C TRP A 50 20.81 0.24 -1.54
N LYS A 51 19.83 0.14 -0.63
CA LYS A 51 18.56 -0.58 -0.86
C LYS A 51 17.55 0.22 -1.66
N LEU A 52 17.76 1.54 -1.82
CA LEU A 52 16.80 2.43 -2.47
C LEU A 52 16.99 2.42 -3.97
N HIS A 53 15.92 2.12 -4.71
CA HIS A 53 15.88 2.15 -6.15
C HIS A 53 14.82 3.14 -6.61
N PHE A 54 15.26 4.27 -7.18
CA PHE A 54 14.37 5.33 -7.64
C PHE A 54 13.92 5.09 -9.07
N HIS A 55 12.62 5.22 -9.31
CA HIS A 55 11.99 5.12 -10.62
C HIS A 55 11.30 6.42 -10.97
N PHE A 56 11.87 7.15 -11.92
CA PHE A 56 11.28 8.40 -12.40
C PHE A 56 10.15 8.12 -13.38
N HIS A 57 8.99 8.67 -13.09
CA HIS A 57 7.77 8.40 -13.86
C HIS A 57 7.26 9.63 -14.61
N GLY A 58 7.69 10.85 -14.23
CA GLY A 58 7.27 12.12 -14.82
C GLY A 58 5.78 12.46 -14.59
N ARG A 59 5.08 11.63 -13.84
CA ARG A 59 3.68 11.79 -13.46
C ARG A 59 3.39 11.04 -12.16
N ARG A 60 2.25 11.34 -11.54
CA ARG A 60 1.78 10.60 -10.38
C ARG A 60 1.57 9.12 -10.71
N MET A 61 2.18 8.25 -9.88
CA MET A 61 2.08 6.80 -10.00
C MET A 61 0.62 6.33 -9.96
N ARG A 62 0.31 5.30 -10.75
CA ARG A 62 -0.93 4.55 -10.71
C ARG A 62 -0.68 3.12 -10.18
N TYR A 63 -1.70 2.45 -9.71
CA TYR A 63 -1.54 1.05 -9.30
C TYR A 63 -1.05 0.16 -10.44
N LYS A 64 -1.52 0.38 -11.67
CA LYS A 64 -1.00 -0.31 -12.86
C LYS A 64 0.52 -0.24 -12.94
N ASP A 65 1.11 0.92 -12.72
CA ASP A 65 2.56 1.13 -12.84
C ASP A 65 3.35 0.23 -11.87
N ALA A 66 2.95 0.23 -10.59
CA ALA A 66 3.60 -0.58 -9.57
C ALA A 66 3.41 -2.09 -9.80
N PHE A 67 2.18 -2.51 -10.12
CA PHE A 67 1.90 -3.93 -10.37
C PHE A 67 2.51 -4.42 -11.68
N GLN A 68 2.59 -3.60 -12.71
CA GLN A 68 3.27 -3.92 -13.97
C GLN A 68 4.77 -4.05 -13.77
N TYR A 69 5.38 -3.15 -12.99
CA TYR A 69 6.79 -3.25 -12.62
C TYR A 69 7.06 -4.56 -11.87
N ALA A 70 6.27 -4.88 -10.85
CA ALA A 70 6.39 -6.13 -10.12
C ALA A 70 6.22 -7.36 -11.04
N SER A 71 5.28 -7.30 -11.97
CA SER A 71 5.02 -8.35 -12.96
C SER A 71 6.16 -8.57 -13.95
N ASN A 72 6.88 -7.51 -14.31
CA ASN A 72 7.96 -7.59 -15.29
C ASN A 72 9.33 -7.90 -14.66
N HIS A 73 9.58 -7.45 -13.42
CA HIS A 73 10.91 -7.44 -12.83
C HIS A 73 11.06 -8.21 -11.53
N LEU A 74 9.95 -8.59 -10.86
CA LEU A 74 9.98 -9.17 -9.52
C LEU A 74 9.20 -10.49 -9.42
N LEU A 75 9.13 -11.24 -10.52
CA LEU A 75 8.54 -12.58 -10.49
C LEU A 75 9.27 -13.45 -9.46
N ARG A 76 8.50 -14.28 -8.76
CA ARG A 76 8.96 -15.21 -7.71
C ARG A 76 9.58 -14.51 -6.48
N ARG A 77 9.43 -13.18 -6.36
CA ARG A 77 9.80 -12.43 -5.16
C ARG A 77 8.55 -12.10 -4.36
N ASN A 78 8.71 -11.97 -3.05
CA ASN A 78 7.66 -11.41 -2.20
C ASN A 78 7.69 -9.90 -2.37
N VAL A 79 6.56 -9.33 -2.71
CA VAL A 79 6.43 -7.91 -3.06
C VAL A 79 5.34 -7.29 -2.23
N MET A 80 5.62 -6.16 -1.62
CA MET A 80 4.60 -5.34 -0.97
C MET A 80 4.52 -3.96 -1.64
N ILE A 81 3.33 -3.62 -2.13
CA ILE A 81 3.00 -2.27 -2.59
C ILE A 81 2.28 -1.58 -1.44
N MET A 82 2.80 -0.44 -0.97
CA MET A 82 2.29 0.26 0.20
C MET A 82 2.24 1.76 -0.04
N ASN A 83 1.29 2.45 0.62
CA ASN A 83 1.24 3.90 0.62
C ASN A 83 2.45 4.48 1.36
N ALA A 84 3.01 5.60 0.85
CA ALA A 84 4.22 6.20 1.41
C ALA A 84 4.03 6.85 2.80
N ASP A 85 2.78 7.03 3.24
CA ASP A 85 2.44 7.53 4.58
C ASP A 85 2.23 6.41 5.60
N CYS A 86 2.55 5.16 5.22
CA CYS A 86 2.51 3.99 6.08
C CYS A 86 3.92 3.45 6.32
N TYR A 87 4.13 2.79 7.45
CA TYR A 87 5.34 2.05 7.75
C TYR A 87 5.00 0.65 8.28
N VAL A 88 5.96 -0.26 8.09
CA VAL A 88 5.90 -1.63 8.60
C VAL A 88 6.26 -1.61 10.09
N ASP A 89 5.43 -2.23 10.93
CA ASP A 89 5.69 -2.41 12.35
C ASP A 89 6.00 -3.89 12.63
N LYS A 90 5.24 -4.58 13.43
CA LYS A 90 5.51 -5.95 13.91
C LYS A 90 4.76 -7.02 13.11
N GLY A 91 5.16 -8.28 13.31
CA GLY A 91 4.47 -9.48 12.83
C GLY A 91 5.02 -10.03 11.52
N PHE A 92 5.80 -9.25 10.79
CA PHE A 92 6.31 -9.67 9.48
C PHE A 92 7.37 -10.77 9.57
N GLU A 93 8.00 -10.96 10.73
CA GLU A 93 8.87 -12.11 11.04
C GLU A 93 8.12 -13.45 10.99
N GLN A 94 6.79 -13.41 11.04
CA GLN A 94 5.93 -14.60 11.04
C GLN A 94 5.45 -15.01 9.64
N LEU A 95 5.87 -14.31 8.60
CA LEU A 95 5.41 -14.54 7.25
C LEU A 95 5.97 -15.85 6.60
N ASP A 96 5.19 -16.88 6.14
CA ASP A 96 5.62 -18.11 5.40
C ASP A 96 5.38 -17.97 3.88
N GLU A 97 6.43 -18.17 3.08
CA GLU A 97 6.41 -18.04 1.62
C GLU A 97 5.41 -18.98 0.91
N SER A 98 5.15 -20.15 1.51
CA SER A 98 4.31 -21.17 0.90
C SER A 98 2.88 -20.69 0.59
N ILE A 99 2.37 -19.74 1.41
CA ILE A 99 1.02 -19.22 1.28
C ILE A 99 0.93 -18.27 0.08
N LEU A 100 1.93 -17.43 -0.14
CA LEU A 100 1.97 -16.49 -1.27
C LEU A 100 2.10 -17.23 -2.61
N ASN A 101 2.69 -18.43 -2.63
CA ASN A 101 2.79 -19.28 -3.81
C ASN A 101 1.42 -19.78 -4.33
N ARG A 102 0.36 -19.72 -3.53
CA ARG A 102 -0.99 -20.17 -3.88
C ARG A 102 -1.89 -19.10 -4.50
N LYS A 103 -1.31 -18.07 -5.14
CA LYS A 103 -2.07 -16.91 -5.62
C LYS A 103 -2.85 -16.21 -4.49
N THR A 104 -2.27 -16.14 -3.31
CA THR A 104 -2.80 -15.37 -2.20
C THR A 104 -2.20 -13.97 -2.22
N MET A 105 -3.05 -12.96 -2.00
CA MET A 105 -2.63 -11.59 -1.77
C MET A 105 -3.16 -11.13 -0.41
N TYR A 106 -2.31 -10.50 0.35
CA TYR A 106 -2.71 -9.85 1.60
C TYR A 106 -2.98 -8.38 1.36
N ALA A 107 -4.24 -7.97 1.51
CA ALA A 107 -4.66 -6.58 1.51
C ALA A 107 -4.73 -6.12 2.98
N LEU A 108 -3.69 -5.44 3.45
CA LEU A 108 -3.53 -5.09 4.85
C LEU A 108 -4.26 -3.79 5.17
N THR A 109 -5.18 -3.86 6.13
CA THR A 109 -5.76 -2.67 6.75
C THR A 109 -4.72 -2.04 7.67
N ARG A 110 -4.58 -0.72 7.59
CA ARG A 110 -3.65 0.01 8.44
C ARG A 110 -4.13 0.15 9.87
N HIS A 111 -3.17 0.24 10.79
CA HIS A 111 -3.34 0.79 12.12
C HIS A 111 -3.10 2.30 12.14
N GLU A 112 -3.63 2.97 13.14
CA GLU A 112 -3.34 4.38 13.41
C GLU A 112 -2.48 4.50 14.67
N THR A 113 -1.57 5.48 14.67
CA THR A 113 -0.86 5.81 15.90
C THR A 113 -1.81 6.40 16.94
N PRO A 114 -1.54 6.22 18.25
CA PRO A 114 -2.33 6.89 19.31
C PRO A 114 -2.37 8.42 19.13
N GLU A 115 -1.31 9.00 18.58
CA GLU A 115 -1.22 10.43 18.28
C GLU A 115 -2.19 10.82 17.16
N ASN A 116 -2.23 10.09 16.05
CA ASN A 116 -3.19 10.31 14.96
C ASN A 116 -4.64 10.19 15.44
N VAL A 117 -4.93 9.21 16.29
CA VAL A 117 -6.27 9.04 16.87
C VAL A 117 -6.65 10.29 17.68
N ARG A 118 -5.73 10.80 18.50
CA ARG A 118 -5.97 11.96 19.38
C ARG A 118 -6.02 13.29 18.62
N LEU A 119 -5.10 13.54 17.68
CA LEU A 119 -4.95 14.85 17.04
C LEU A 119 -5.78 15.01 15.77
N CYS A 120 -6.07 13.93 15.07
CA CYS A 120 -6.71 13.95 13.76
C CYS A 120 -8.02 13.21 13.69
N ASN A 121 -8.56 12.75 14.82
CA ASN A 121 -9.71 11.83 14.87
C ASN A 121 -9.48 10.60 13.95
N GLY A 122 -8.23 10.16 13.81
CA GLY A 122 -7.87 8.95 13.05
C GLY A 122 -8.60 7.75 13.63
N ARG A 123 -9.14 6.90 12.76
CA ARG A 123 -9.78 5.66 13.18
C ARG A 123 -8.86 4.49 12.94
N ASP A 124 -8.48 3.77 13.97
CA ASP A 124 -7.81 2.47 13.82
C ASP A 124 -8.78 1.42 13.26
N PHE A 125 -8.66 1.16 11.96
CA PHE A 125 -9.52 0.22 11.25
C PHE A 125 -9.15 -1.25 11.50
N CYS A 126 -7.98 -1.53 12.07
CA CYS A 126 -7.55 -2.87 12.46
C CYS A 126 -7.40 -3.05 13.97
N GLY A 127 -7.76 -2.07 14.77
CA GLY A 127 -7.71 -2.15 16.22
C GLY A 127 -8.58 -3.27 16.81
N PRO A 128 -8.43 -3.55 18.11
CA PRO A 128 -9.12 -4.67 18.77
C PRO A 128 -10.65 -4.65 18.64
N ARG A 129 -11.23 -3.47 18.57
CA ARG A 129 -12.69 -3.25 18.43
C ARG A 129 -13.14 -2.95 17.00
N ALA A 130 -12.26 -3.15 16.02
CA ALA A 130 -12.60 -2.85 14.63
C ALA A 130 -13.65 -3.83 14.10
N THR A 131 -14.78 -3.29 13.67
CA THR A 131 -15.87 -4.04 13.02
C THR A 131 -15.92 -3.79 11.53
N TYR A 132 -15.27 -2.72 11.06
CA TYR A 132 -15.23 -2.33 9.66
C TYR A 132 -13.85 -2.62 9.08
N ILE A 133 -13.82 -3.38 8.00
CA ILE A 133 -12.61 -3.68 7.24
C ILE A 133 -12.53 -2.71 6.06
N GLY A 134 -11.55 -1.83 6.10
CA GLY A 134 -11.31 -0.82 5.08
C GLY A 134 -9.90 -0.25 5.17
N SER A 135 -9.61 0.80 4.39
CA SER A 135 -8.27 1.41 4.34
C SER A 135 -7.15 0.36 4.18
N HIS A 136 -7.22 -0.40 3.09
CA HIS A 136 -6.17 -1.35 2.74
C HIS A 136 -5.02 -0.56 2.09
N ASP A 137 -4.04 -0.20 2.88
CA ASP A 137 -2.96 0.70 2.46
C ASP A 137 -1.68 -0.05 2.07
N ALA A 138 -1.68 -1.40 2.18
CA ALA A 138 -0.62 -2.23 1.63
C ALA A 138 -1.17 -3.54 1.04
N PHE A 139 -0.48 -3.99 -0.02
CA PHE A 139 -0.78 -5.22 -0.74
C PHE A 139 0.48 -6.08 -0.83
N LEU A 140 0.50 -7.21 -0.12
CA LEU A 140 1.61 -8.16 -0.09
C LEU A 140 1.24 -9.39 -0.91
N PHE A 141 2.09 -9.77 -1.86
CA PHE A 141 1.85 -10.87 -2.80
C PHE A 141 3.14 -11.45 -3.36
N ARG A 142 3.02 -12.58 -4.07
CA ARG A 142 4.08 -13.17 -4.89
C ARG A 142 3.51 -13.54 -6.26
N LEU A 143 4.16 -13.10 -7.33
CA LEU A 143 3.79 -13.44 -8.69
C LEU A 143 4.67 -14.58 -9.19
N LEU A 144 4.08 -15.71 -9.55
CA LEU A 144 4.79 -16.82 -10.19
C LEU A 144 4.83 -16.68 -11.71
N VAL A 145 3.86 -15.95 -12.26
CA VAL A 145 3.72 -15.63 -13.69
C VAL A 145 3.28 -14.16 -13.83
N PRO A 146 3.51 -13.54 -14.98
CA PRO A 146 3.06 -12.16 -15.24
C PRO A 146 1.54 -12.00 -15.06
N LEU A 147 1.14 -10.80 -14.64
CA LEU A 147 -0.26 -10.44 -14.51
C LEU A 147 -0.91 -10.26 -15.89
N PRO A 148 -2.18 -10.70 -16.08
CA PRO A 148 -2.90 -10.46 -17.31
C PRO A 148 -3.08 -8.97 -17.61
N SER A 149 -2.96 -8.57 -18.88
CA SER A 149 -3.16 -7.18 -19.32
C SER A 149 -4.53 -6.63 -18.89
N GLN A 150 -5.59 -7.44 -19.02
CA GLN A 150 -6.93 -7.07 -18.58
C GLN A 150 -6.99 -6.69 -17.09
N LEU A 151 -6.22 -7.37 -16.22
CA LEU A 151 -6.13 -7.00 -14.81
C LEU A 151 -5.41 -5.66 -14.68
N LEU A 152 -4.25 -5.51 -15.32
CA LEU A 152 -3.45 -4.27 -15.27
C LEU A 152 -4.25 -3.05 -15.74
N ASP A 153 -4.99 -3.19 -16.84
CA ASP A 153 -5.83 -2.10 -17.38
C ASP A 153 -7.00 -1.77 -16.46
N SER A 154 -7.56 -2.76 -15.77
CA SER A 154 -8.68 -2.56 -14.83
C SER A 154 -8.29 -1.88 -13.52
N ILE A 155 -7.00 -1.73 -13.23
CA ILE A 155 -6.45 -1.07 -12.03
C ILE A 155 -5.64 0.20 -12.36
N ASP A 156 -5.79 0.74 -13.56
CA ASP A 156 -5.06 1.93 -14.02
C ASP A 156 -5.62 3.22 -13.40
N TYR A 157 -5.54 3.31 -12.07
CA TYR A 157 -6.02 4.43 -11.27
C TYR A 157 -4.98 4.88 -10.24
N ARG A 158 -5.07 6.16 -9.86
CA ARG A 158 -4.23 6.73 -8.79
C ARG A 158 -4.64 6.17 -7.43
N PRO A 159 -3.70 5.82 -6.54
CA PRO A 159 -3.99 5.26 -5.22
C PRO A 159 -4.80 6.16 -4.29
N ASN A 160 -4.76 7.48 -4.49
CA ASN A 160 -5.48 8.44 -3.65
C ASN A 160 -6.99 8.58 -3.97
N ILE A 161 -7.51 7.86 -4.97
CA ILE A 161 -8.95 7.92 -5.30
C ILE A 161 -9.75 7.15 -4.25
N VAL A 162 -10.82 7.77 -3.74
CA VAL A 162 -11.63 7.18 -2.67
C VAL A 162 -12.34 5.91 -3.16
N GLY A 163 -12.07 4.79 -2.48
CA GLY A 163 -12.66 3.47 -2.80
C GLY A 163 -11.84 2.64 -3.77
N ILE A 164 -10.65 3.10 -4.16
CA ILE A 164 -9.79 2.39 -5.12
C ILE A 164 -9.35 1.03 -4.60
N GLU A 165 -9.15 0.85 -3.31
CA GLU A 165 -8.73 -0.42 -2.70
C GLU A 165 -9.77 -1.52 -2.98
N ARG A 166 -11.06 -1.17 -3.01
CA ARG A 166 -12.13 -2.11 -3.38
C ARG A 166 -12.07 -2.52 -4.85
N VAL A 167 -11.75 -1.56 -5.73
CA VAL A 167 -11.56 -1.82 -7.17
C VAL A 167 -10.39 -2.77 -7.37
N LEU A 168 -9.29 -2.55 -6.66
CA LEU A 168 -8.12 -3.42 -6.67
C LEU A 168 -8.49 -4.84 -6.26
N ILE A 169 -9.03 -5.02 -5.05
CA ILE A 169 -9.43 -6.32 -4.51
C ILE A 169 -10.36 -7.04 -5.47
N PHE A 170 -11.40 -6.35 -5.97
CA PHE A 170 -12.36 -6.93 -6.91
C PHE A 170 -11.67 -7.42 -8.19
N ASN A 171 -10.79 -6.63 -8.80
CA ASN A 171 -10.16 -6.97 -10.07
C ASN A 171 -9.12 -8.07 -9.90
N PHE A 172 -8.37 -8.10 -8.79
CA PHE A 172 -7.46 -9.18 -8.48
C PHE A 172 -8.21 -10.51 -8.26
N GLN A 173 -9.37 -10.50 -7.60
CA GLN A 173 -10.22 -11.67 -7.48
C GLN A 173 -10.80 -12.12 -8.83
N LYS A 174 -11.31 -11.17 -9.63
CA LYS A 174 -12.02 -11.43 -10.88
C LYS A 174 -11.10 -11.88 -12.01
N TYR A 175 -10.07 -11.10 -12.29
CA TYR A 175 -9.18 -11.30 -13.44
C TYR A 175 -7.88 -12.01 -13.07
N GLY A 176 -7.36 -11.75 -11.86
CA GLY A 176 -6.14 -12.36 -11.35
C GLY A 176 -6.34 -13.73 -10.73
N ARG A 177 -7.57 -14.09 -10.33
CA ARG A 177 -7.89 -15.31 -9.59
C ARG A 177 -7.14 -15.42 -8.26
N PHE A 178 -6.86 -14.29 -7.60
CA PHE A 178 -6.23 -14.26 -6.29
C PHE A 178 -7.25 -14.49 -5.18
N GLU A 179 -6.85 -15.29 -4.19
CA GLU A 179 -7.48 -15.28 -2.89
C GLU A 179 -6.98 -14.05 -2.10
N ILE A 180 -7.90 -13.20 -1.63
CA ILE A 180 -7.51 -11.99 -0.89
C ILE A 180 -7.83 -12.18 0.59
N LYS A 181 -6.81 -11.97 1.44
CA LYS A 181 -6.89 -12.10 2.91
C LYS A 181 -6.43 -10.81 3.58
N ASN A 182 -6.82 -10.60 4.83
CA ASN A 182 -6.42 -9.43 5.61
C ASN A 182 -5.91 -9.82 7.02
N PRO A 183 -4.64 -10.13 7.16
CA PRO A 183 -4.02 -10.49 8.43
C PRO A 183 -3.54 -9.27 9.25
N CYS A 184 -4.17 -8.12 9.14
CA CYS A 184 -3.71 -6.88 9.77
C CYS A 184 -3.63 -6.95 11.32
N LYS A 185 -4.25 -7.95 11.95
CA LYS A 185 -4.10 -8.19 13.42
C LYS A 185 -2.81 -8.92 13.78
N ILE A 186 -2.05 -9.36 12.78
CA ILE A 186 -0.76 -10.05 12.92
C ILE A 186 0.33 -9.23 12.26
N LEU A 187 0.10 -8.84 10.99
CA LEU A 187 1.00 -7.98 10.21
C LEU A 187 0.59 -6.52 10.37
N TYR A 188 1.37 -5.77 11.10
CA TYR A 188 1.05 -4.39 11.41
C TYR A 188 1.69 -3.45 10.40
N ILE A 189 0.86 -2.73 9.65
CA ILE A 189 1.25 -1.50 8.96
C ILE A 189 0.60 -0.33 9.68
N VAL A 190 1.35 0.74 9.91
CA VAL A 190 0.91 1.87 10.71
C VAL A 190 0.93 3.14 9.86
N HIS A 191 -0.16 3.88 9.89
CA HIS A 191 -0.28 5.16 9.20
C HIS A 191 0.27 6.28 10.06
N HIS A 192 1.21 7.05 9.51
CA HIS A 192 1.92 8.10 10.25
C HIS A 192 1.47 9.52 9.91
N HIS A 193 0.73 9.68 8.82
CA HIS A 193 0.37 11.01 8.33
C HIS A 193 -0.97 11.50 8.88
N CYS A 194 -0.96 12.73 9.40
CA CYS A 194 -2.12 13.41 9.94
C CYS A 194 -2.39 14.69 9.14
N SER A 195 -3.11 14.59 8.03
CA SER A 195 -3.56 15.76 7.26
C SER A 195 -5.05 16.01 7.45
N ARG A 196 -5.39 17.25 7.84
CA ARG A 196 -6.79 17.72 7.85
C ARG A 196 -7.26 18.20 6.48
N VAL A 197 -6.32 18.43 5.55
CA VAL A 197 -6.64 18.92 4.21
C VAL A 197 -6.87 17.74 3.28
N ARG A 198 -8.14 17.39 3.07
CA ARG A 198 -8.55 16.38 2.10
C ARG A 198 -9.46 17.02 1.07
N ASN A 199 -8.94 17.28 -0.12
CA ASN A 199 -9.80 17.67 -1.24
C ASN A 199 -10.53 16.44 -1.77
N ILE A 200 -11.81 16.31 -1.43
CA ILE A 200 -12.66 15.16 -1.83
C ILE A 200 -12.90 15.17 -3.35
N GLU A 201 -12.97 16.34 -3.98
CA GLU A 201 -13.22 16.46 -5.43
C GLU A 201 -12.08 15.86 -6.24
N GLU A 202 -10.83 16.18 -5.90
CA GLU A 202 -9.64 15.60 -6.55
C GLU A 202 -9.50 14.08 -6.36
N ARG A 203 -10.15 13.54 -5.34
CA ARG A 203 -10.13 12.13 -4.96
C ARG A 203 -11.36 11.35 -5.41
N SER A 204 -12.23 11.96 -6.18
CA SER A 204 -13.44 11.35 -6.72
C SER A 204 -13.37 11.22 -8.25
N ILE A 205 -14.24 10.38 -8.81
CA ILE A 205 -14.49 10.28 -10.24
C ILE A 205 -15.90 10.82 -10.49
N GLN A 206 -16.01 11.94 -11.20
CA GLN A 206 -17.30 12.62 -11.42
C GLN A 206 -18.09 12.85 -10.12
N GLY A 207 -17.41 13.31 -9.07
CA GLY A 207 -17.99 13.55 -7.75
C GLY A 207 -18.34 12.27 -6.94
N GLN A 208 -18.02 11.09 -7.44
CA GLN A 208 -18.36 9.83 -6.80
C GLN A 208 -17.11 9.03 -6.39
N ARG A 209 -17.28 8.16 -5.40
CA ARG A 209 -16.29 7.12 -5.09
C ARG A 209 -16.16 6.17 -6.29
N ILE A 210 -14.92 5.79 -6.63
CA ILE A 210 -14.67 4.95 -7.80
C ILE A 210 -15.37 3.58 -7.73
N ASP A 211 -15.47 2.98 -6.56
CA ASP A 211 -16.17 1.68 -6.38
C ASP A 211 -17.67 1.78 -6.67
N ARG A 212 -18.28 2.95 -6.44
CA ARG A 212 -19.66 3.23 -6.84
C ARG A 212 -19.77 3.57 -8.32
N TYR A 213 -18.90 4.42 -8.82
CA TYR A 213 -18.83 4.77 -10.24
C TYR A 213 -18.70 3.55 -11.14
N LEU A 214 -17.83 2.60 -10.79
CA LEU A 214 -17.66 1.33 -11.50
C LEU A 214 -18.69 0.25 -11.12
N ASN A 215 -19.67 0.60 -10.29
CA ASN A 215 -20.72 -0.32 -9.83
C ASN A 215 -20.18 -1.58 -9.11
N ILE A 216 -19.03 -1.45 -8.43
CA ILE A 216 -18.37 -2.49 -7.64
C ILE A 216 -18.80 -2.32 -6.18
N THR A 217 -20.01 -2.75 -5.83
CA THR A 217 -20.51 -2.70 -4.45
C THR A 217 -21.02 -4.06 -4.03
N ASN A 218 -20.81 -4.45 -2.77
CA ASN A 218 -21.25 -5.73 -2.21
C ASN A 218 -22.76 -5.97 -2.35
N ARG A 219 -23.56 -4.91 -2.38
CA ARG A 219 -25.02 -4.99 -2.39
C ARG A 219 -25.61 -5.39 -3.75
N ARG A 220 -24.92 -5.12 -4.87
CA ARG A 220 -25.49 -5.32 -6.21
C ARG A 220 -24.97 -6.54 -6.95
N ARG A 221 -23.81 -7.10 -6.57
CA ARG A 221 -23.19 -8.21 -7.33
C ARG A 221 -23.06 -9.53 -6.57
N GLY A 222 -23.41 -9.59 -5.30
CA GLY A 222 -23.51 -10.84 -4.50
C GLY A 222 -22.24 -11.70 -4.38
N LYS A 223 -21.18 -11.39 -5.14
CA LYS A 223 -19.96 -12.19 -5.24
C LYS A 223 -18.67 -11.44 -4.86
N PHE A 224 -18.78 -10.15 -4.50
CA PHE A 224 -17.62 -9.41 -4.04
C PHE A 224 -17.49 -9.54 -2.53
N HIS A 225 -16.40 -10.12 -2.09
CA HIS A 225 -16.08 -10.27 -0.67
C HIS A 225 -14.86 -9.44 -0.32
N MET A 226 -15.03 -8.49 0.61
CA MET A 226 -13.88 -7.86 1.27
C MET A 226 -13.10 -8.93 2.04
N PRO A 227 -11.75 -8.85 2.06
CA PRO A 227 -10.95 -9.80 2.81
C PRO A 227 -11.32 -9.74 4.29
N LYS A 228 -11.60 -10.89 4.89
CA LYS A 228 -11.82 -11.03 6.32
C LYS A 228 -10.48 -11.08 7.04
N PHE A 229 -10.49 -10.80 8.35
CA PHE A 229 -9.32 -11.02 9.18
C PHE A 229 -8.90 -12.50 9.15
N SER A 230 -7.60 -12.76 9.03
CA SER A 230 -7.03 -14.10 8.88
C SER A 230 -5.68 -14.22 9.57
N GLY A 231 -5.16 -15.43 9.76
CA GLY A 231 -3.84 -15.74 10.32
C GLY A 231 -2.77 -16.03 9.25
N LEU A 232 -1.49 -16.14 9.63
CA LEU A 232 -0.33 -16.21 8.71
C LEU A 232 0.94 -16.85 9.21
N TRP A 233 1.85 -17.20 8.22
CA TRP A 233 3.26 -17.65 8.40
C TRP A 233 4.14 -17.32 7.17
N CYS A 234 5.45 -16.76 7.30
CA CYS A 234 6.41 -16.49 6.18
C CYS A 234 7.75 -15.73 6.41
N ASN A 235 8.68 -15.72 5.43
CA ASN A 235 9.99 -15.02 5.43
C ASN A 235 10.28 -14.24 4.13
N TYR A 236 10.88 -13.00 4.19
CA TYR A 236 11.45 -12.10 3.16
C TYR A 236 10.53 -11.49 2.08
N PHE A 237 10.62 -10.16 1.86
CA PHE A 237 9.87 -9.43 0.83
C PHE A 237 10.55 -8.13 0.33
N ALA A 238 10.11 -7.64 -0.85
CA ALA A 238 10.47 -6.33 -1.41
C ALA A 238 9.35 -5.31 -1.17
N LEU A 239 9.70 -4.08 -0.80
CA LEU A 239 8.77 -3.00 -0.53
C LEU A 239 8.64 -2.04 -1.72
N PHE A 240 7.41 -1.56 -2.00
CA PHE A 240 7.12 -0.52 -2.98
C PHE A 240 6.42 0.66 -2.32
N PHE A 241 6.91 1.85 -2.61
CA PHE A 241 6.30 3.09 -2.16
C PHE A 241 5.99 4.02 -3.32
N GLY A 242 4.79 4.60 -3.31
CA GLY A 242 4.49 5.79 -4.09
C GLY A 242 4.52 7.02 -3.19
N ILE A 243 5.32 8.02 -3.52
CA ILE A 243 5.35 9.28 -2.79
C ILE A 243 4.19 10.13 -3.28
N TYR A 244 3.33 10.56 -2.37
CA TYR A 244 2.19 11.43 -2.66
C TYR A 244 2.39 12.77 -1.97
N TYR A 245 2.42 13.82 -2.76
CA TYR A 245 2.27 15.17 -2.26
C TYR A 245 0.78 15.53 -2.25
N SER A 246 0.22 15.80 -1.08
CA SER A 246 -0.98 16.61 -0.97
C SER A 246 -0.54 18.07 -1.04
N GLY A 247 -0.65 18.69 -2.21
CA GLY A 247 -0.49 20.12 -2.39
C GLY A 247 -1.51 20.91 -1.59
#